data_d45d2a322c547aa015903450f2c33a2e
#
_entry.id   d45d2a322c547aa015903450f2c33a2e
#
_cell.length_a   1.000
_cell.length_b   1.000
_cell.length_c   1.000
_cell.angle_alpha   90.00
_cell.angle_beta   90.00
_cell.angle_gamma   90.00
#
_symmetry.space_group_name_H-M   'P 1'
#
loop_
_entity.id
_entity.type
_entity.pdbx_description
1 polymer ?
#
loop_
_entity_poly.entity_id
_entity_poly.type
_entity_poly.pdbx_seq_one_letter_code
_entity_poly.pdbx_strand_id
1 'polypeptide(L)'
;MKFQSSGHVTAVLRAQSYASPAAKLKDMTNGIAFYETVSYIEEHFEEEKEKLSEKLIDLSKKLFCGDNMMLSYTAAREGLEGLEEMVEKLKNSLHTRTAEEDKRCVIHCEKKNEGFKTASKVQYVAK
;
A
#
# COMPACT_ATOMS: atom_id res chain seq x y z
N MET A 1 -2.47 -6.28 -17.27
CA MET A 1 -3.45 -6.22 -16.16
C MET A 1 -4.58 -7.20 -16.41
N LYS A 2 -5.09 -7.91 -15.39
CA LYS A 2 -6.07 -8.99 -15.54
C LYS A 2 -7.54 -8.53 -15.68
N PHE A 3 -7.82 -7.27 -16.02
CA PHE A 3 -9.22 -6.80 -16.11
C PHE A 3 -10.04 -7.49 -17.17
N GLN A 4 -9.42 -7.93 -18.27
CA GLN A 4 -10.13 -8.64 -19.33
C GLN A 4 -10.54 -10.06 -18.95
N SER A 5 -9.73 -10.74 -18.12
CA SER A 5 -10.00 -12.13 -17.71
C SER A 5 -10.79 -12.24 -16.41
N SER A 6 -10.85 -11.17 -15.60
CA SER A 6 -11.47 -11.16 -14.27
C SER A 6 -12.36 -9.93 -14.05
N GLY A 7 -12.99 -9.43 -15.10
CA GLY A 7 -13.81 -8.21 -15.07
C GLY A 7 -14.96 -8.27 -14.06
N HIS A 8 -15.57 -9.44 -13.87
CA HIS A 8 -16.62 -9.64 -12.85
C HIS A 8 -16.09 -9.43 -11.42
N VAL A 9 -14.89 -9.93 -11.10
CA VAL A 9 -14.28 -9.74 -9.77
C VAL A 9 -13.96 -8.26 -9.55
N THR A 10 -13.44 -7.60 -10.57
CA THR A 10 -13.11 -6.17 -10.52
C THR A 10 -14.37 -5.31 -10.34
N ALA A 11 -15.45 -5.63 -11.06
CA ALA A 11 -16.72 -4.92 -10.94
C ALA A 11 -17.33 -5.10 -9.54
N VAL A 12 -17.32 -6.31 -8.98
CA VAL A 12 -17.79 -6.58 -7.63
C VAL A 12 -16.95 -5.85 -6.58
N LEU A 13 -15.63 -5.90 -6.68
CA LEU A 13 -14.74 -5.18 -5.75
C LEU A 13 -15.01 -3.67 -5.80
N ARG A 14 -15.17 -3.11 -7.00
CA ARG A 14 -15.49 -1.69 -7.18
C ARG A 14 -16.83 -1.32 -6.56
N ALA A 15 -17.88 -2.10 -6.78
CA ALA A 15 -19.18 -1.89 -6.16
C ALA A 15 -19.12 -1.97 -4.62
N GLN A 16 -18.40 -2.94 -4.06
CA GLN A 16 -18.20 -3.09 -2.62
C GLN A 16 -17.40 -1.91 -2.03
N SER A 17 -16.51 -1.31 -2.79
CA SER A 17 -15.67 -0.19 -2.34
C SER A 17 -16.49 1.07 -1.99
N TYR A 18 -17.71 1.18 -2.45
CA TYR A 18 -18.61 2.29 -2.14
C TYR A 18 -19.31 2.16 -0.78
N ALA A 19 -19.28 0.96 -0.18
CA ALA A 19 -19.98 0.69 1.07
C ALA A 19 -19.05 0.17 2.19
N SER A 20 -17.86 -0.33 1.85
CA SER A 20 -16.93 -0.97 2.79
C SER A 20 -15.55 -0.34 2.75
N PRO A 21 -15.04 0.22 3.88
CA PRO A 21 -13.67 0.75 3.96
C PRO A 21 -12.60 -0.31 3.62
N ALA A 22 -12.79 -1.56 4.01
CA ALA A 22 -11.87 -2.64 3.68
C ALA A 22 -11.84 -2.94 2.18
N ALA A 23 -13.01 -2.96 1.51
CA ALA A 23 -13.09 -3.11 0.07
C ALA A 23 -12.52 -1.89 -0.66
N LYS A 24 -12.72 -0.68 -0.11
CA LYS A 24 -12.13 0.56 -0.63
C LYS A 24 -10.60 0.50 -0.58
N LEU A 25 -10.03 0.09 0.54
CA LEU A 25 -8.58 -0.10 0.64
C LEU A 25 -8.08 -1.13 -0.38
N LYS A 26 -8.80 -2.22 -0.55
CA LYS A 26 -8.45 -3.27 -1.52
C LYS A 26 -8.52 -2.77 -2.97
N ASP A 27 -9.50 -1.94 -3.31
CA ASP A 27 -9.61 -1.30 -4.62
C ASP A 27 -8.46 -0.31 -4.85
N MET A 28 -8.06 0.46 -3.83
CA MET A 28 -6.93 1.38 -3.87
C MET A 28 -5.57 0.69 -4.01
N THR A 29 -5.44 -0.58 -3.62
CA THR A 29 -4.16 -1.31 -3.65
C THR A 29 -4.02 -2.27 -4.83
N ASN A 30 -5.12 -2.76 -5.41
CA ASN A 30 -5.05 -3.71 -6.52
C ASN A 30 -6.29 -3.73 -7.45
N GLY A 31 -7.22 -2.77 -7.29
CA GLY A 31 -8.42 -2.65 -8.10
C GLY A 31 -8.33 -1.53 -9.15
N ILE A 32 -9.49 -0.98 -9.53
CA ILE A 32 -9.59 0.10 -10.53
C ILE A 32 -8.92 1.38 -10.02
N ALA A 33 -9.13 1.74 -8.75
CA ALA A 33 -8.49 2.94 -8.18
C ALA A 33 -6.95 2.85 -8.20
N PHE A 34 -6.39 1.65 -7.96
CA PHE A 34 -4.95 1.43 -8.13
C PHE A 34 -4.51 1.67 -9.58
N TYR A 35 -5.24 1.12 -10.53
CA TYR A 35 -4.94 1.29 -11.96
C TYR A 35 -4.97 2.76 -12.37
N GLU A 36 -6.02 3.48 -11.99
CA GLU A 36 -6.17 4.92 -12.29
C GLU A 36 -4.99 5.72 -11.72
N THR A 37 -4.56 5.40 -10.49
CA THR A 37 -3.41 6.05 -9.85
C THR A 37 -2.11 5.79 -10.61
N VAL A 38 -1.86 4.53 -11.00
CA VAL A 38 -0.62 4.18 -11.72
C VAL A 38 -0.62 4.79 -13.12
N SER A 39 -1.76 4.77 -13.83
CA SER A 39 -1.87 5.39 -15.16
C SER A 39 -1.65 6.91 -15.08
N TYR A 40 -2.21 7.56 -14.08
CA TYR A 40 -1.97 8.99 -13.85
C TYR A 40 -0.48 9.30 -13.63
N ILE A 41 0.19 8.51 -12.78
CA ILE A 41 1.63 8.68 -12.53
C ILE A 41 2.45 8.42 -13.81
N GLU A 42 2.07 7.43 -14.61
CA GLU A 42 2.74 7.14 -15.89
C GLU A 42 2.61 8.31 -16.87
N GLU A 43 1.41 8.85 -17.03
CA GLU A 43 1.13 9.98 -17.93
C GLU A 43 1.79 11.29 -17.50
N HIS A 44 1.95 11.50 -16.17
CA HIS A 44 2.49 12.74 -15.58
C HIS A 44 3.83 12.50 -14.85
N PHE A 45 4.58 11.49 -15.25
CA PHE A 45 5.76 11.04 -14.50
C PHE A 45 6.77 12.17 -14.27
N GLU A 46 7.07 12.95 -15.29
CA GLU A 46 8.06 14.05 -15.18
C GLU A 46 7.64 15.14 -14.18
N GLU A 47 6.33 15.35 -14.03
CA GLU A 47 5.76 16.33 -13.10
C GLU A 47 5.66 15.79 -11.67
N GLU A 48 5.39 14.50 -11.52
CA GLU A 48 5.11 13.86 -10.23
C GLU A 48 6.33 13.15 -9.61
N LYS A 49 7.41 12.92 -10.37
CA LYS A 49 8.57 12.13 -9.91
C LYS A 49 9.22 12.67 -8.63
N GLU A 50 9.34 13.99 -8.48
CA GLU A 50 9.94 14.59 -7.28
C GLU A 50 9.05 14.38 -6.06
N LYS A 51 7.76 14.66 -6.16
CA LYS A 51 6.78 14.42 -5.09
C LYS A 51 6.68 12.93 -4.72
N LEU A 52 6.75 12.04 -5.72
CA LEU A 52 6.74 10.61 -5.50
C LEU A 52 7.99 10.17 -4.74
N SER A 53 9.15 10.68 -5.14
CA SER A 53 10.43 10.43 -4.46
C SER A 53 10.38 10.89 -2.99
N GLU A 54 9.92 12.11 -2.73
CA GLU A 54 9.77 12.64 -1.36
C GLU A 54 8.84 11.77 -0.50
N LYS A 55 7.68 11.37 -1.05
CA LYS A 55 6.74 10.47 -0.35
C LYS A 55 7.33 9.11 -0.05
N LEU A 56 8.12 8.54 -0.98
CA LEU A 56 8.78 7.26 -0.78
C LEU A 56 9.89 7.36 0.28
N ILE A 57 10.65 8.44 0.28
CA ILE A 57 11.66 8.73 1.31
C ILE A 57 10.99 8.86 2.68
N ASP A 58 9.89 9.60 2.77
CA ASP A 58 9.15 9.80 4.02
C ASP A 58 8.56 8.49 4.55
N LEU A 59 7.99 7.68 3.65
CA LEU A 59 7.50 6.35 3.96
C LEU A 59 8.64 5.43 4.45
N SER A 60 9.80 5.48 3.78
CA SER A 60 10.99 4.72 4.19
C SER A 60 11.42 5.08 5.61
N LYS A 61 11.46 6.37 5.97
CA LYS A 61 11.79 6.83 7.32
C LYS A 61 10.80 6.32 8.37
N LYS A 62 9.52 6.25 8.03
CA LYS A 62 8.45 5.76 8.92
C LYS A 62 8.48 4.24 9.10
N LEU A 63 8.80 3.51 8.04
CA LEU A 63 8.83 2.04 8.07
C LEU A 63 10.13 1.49 8.67
N PHE A 64 11.28 2.01 8.23
CA PHE A 64 12.60 1.54 8.66
C PHE A 64 13.09 2.34 9.87
N CYS A 65 12.31 2.29 10.93
CA CYS A 65 12.58 2.96 12.20
C CYS A 65 12.92 1.90 13.26
N GLY A 66 13.93 2.15 14.08
CA GLY A 66 14.37 1.23 15.12
C GLY A 66 13.27 0.89 16.13
N ASP A 67 12.33 1.79 16.39
CA ASP A 67 11.21 1.58 17.30
C ASP A 67 10.13 0.64 16.75
N ASN A 68 10.10 0.43 15.43
CA ASN A 68 9.19 -0.51 14.75
C ASN A 68 9.84 -1.89 14.53
N MET A 69 11.11 -2.06 14.92
CA MET A 69 11.85 -3.28 14.67
C MET A 69 11.42 -4.37 15.65
N MET A 70 11.08 -5.54 15.11
CA MET A 70 10.91 -6.77 15.87
C MET A 70 11.88 -7.82 15.33
N LEU A 71 12.75 -8.34 16.17
CA LEU A 71 13.68 -9.40 15.82
C LEU A 71 13.28 -10.68 16.54
N SER A 72 13.16 -11.79 15.81
CA SER A 72 13.02 -13.13 16.36
C SER A 72 14.21 -13.96 15.90
N TYR A 73 14.94 -14.52 16.87
CA TYR A 73 16.14 -15.30 16.59
C TYR A 73 16.15 -16.59 17.41
N THR A 74 16.42 -17.70 16.78
CA THR A 74 16.50 -19.00 17.42
C THR A 74 17.84 -19.65 17.09
N ALA A 75 18.64 -19.93 18.10
CA ALA A 75 19.94 -20.58 17.94
C ALA A 75 20.31 -21.40 19.20
N ALA A 76 21.36 -22.21 19.12
CA ALA A 76 22.03 -22.74 20.26
C ALA A 76 22.66 -21.59 21.07
N ARG A 77 23.01 -21.86 22.36
CA ARG A 77 23.50 -20.84 23.28
C ARG A 77 24.71 -20.08 22.74
N GLU A 78 25.61 -20.80 22.08
CA GLU A 78 26.84 -20.26 21.50
C GLU A 78 26.52 -19.26 20.32
N GLY A 79 25.40 -19.48 19.63
CA GLY A 79 24.94 -18.59 18.55
C GLY A 79 24.29 -17.30 19.03
N LEU A 80 24.06 -17.16 20.36
CA LEU A 80 23.50 -15.92 20.92
C LEU A 80 24.60 -14.94 21.36
N GLU A 81 25.86 -15.38 21.43
CA GLU A 81 26.98 -14.52 21.80
C GLU A 81 27.16 -13.40 20.76
N GLY A 82 27.24 -12.16 21.25
CA GLY A 82 27.37 -10.96 20.40
C GLY A 82 26.10 -10.52 19.64
N LEU A 83 24.98 -11.25 19.76
CA LEU A 83 23.75 -10.90 19.10
C LEU A 83 23.22 -9.52 19.55
N GLU A 84 23.27 -9.25 20.85
CA GLU A 84 22.80 -7.98 21.43
C GLU A 84 23.53 -6.78 20.81
N GLU A 85 24.86 -6.89 20.70
CA GLU A 85 25.68 -5.82 20.08
C GLU A 85 25.33 -5.62 18.59
N MET A 86 25.10 -6.71 17.85
CA MET A 86 24.69 -6.64 16.46
C MET A 86 23.30 -6.00 16.30
N VAL A 87 22.36 -6.34 17.18
CA VAL A 87 21.00 -5.79 17.19
C VAL A 87 21.03 -4.30 17.51
N GLU A 88 21.82 -3.89 18.50
CA GLU A 88 21.98 -2.47 18.83
C GLU A 88 22.62 -1.69 17.66
N LYS A 89 23.63 -2.22 17.01
CA LYS A 89 24.23 -1.61 15.80
C LYS A 89 23.20 -1.47 14.70
N LEU A 90 22.40 -2.51 14.43
CA LEU A 90 21.34 -2.48 13.44
C LEU A 90 20.30 -1.41 13.80
N LYS A 91 19.80 -1.42 15.02
CA LYS A 91 18.81 -0.45 15.51
C LYS A 91 19.30 0.99 15.36
N ASN A 92 20.57 1.24 15.72
CA ASN A 92 21.17 2.57 15.61
C ASN A 92 21.45 3.02 14.17
N SER A 93 21.46 2.09 13.21
CA SER A 93 21.57 2.39 11.77
C SER A 93 20.21 2.75 11.11
N LEU A 94 19.11 2.45 11.79
CA LEU A 94 17.78 2.77 11.32
C LEU A 94 17.37 4.20 11.68
N HIS A 95 16.31 4.70 11.05
CA HIS A 95 15.76 6.00 11.37
C HIS A 95 15.20 6.03 12.80
N THR A 96 15.29 7.18 13.44
CA THR A 96 14.61 7.43 14.71
C THR A 96 13.18 7.89 14.44
N ARG A 97 12.22 7.36 15.19
CA ARG A 97 10.83 7.77 15.08
C ARG A 97 10.69 9.24 15.46
N THR A 98 10.20 10.05 14.53
CA THR A 98 9.68 11.38 14.86
C THR A 98 8.32 11.20 15.54
N ALA A 99 8.11 11.90 16.66
CA ALA A 99 6.87 11.86 17.44
C ALA A 99 5.70 12.51 16.66
N GLU A 100 5.35 11.97 15.52
CA GLU A 100 4.07 12.25 14.88
C GLU A 100 3.01 11.37 15.55
N GLU A 101 1.92 11.98 15.97
CA GLU A 101 0.78 11.26 16.50
C GLU A 101 0.33 10.16 15.50
N ASP A 102 0.10 8.96 15.99
CA ASP A 102 -0.49 7.86 15.22
C ASP A 102 -1.91 8.24 14.79
N LYS A 103 -2.03 8.97 13.71
CA LYS A 103 -3.32 9.31 13.12
C LYS A 103 -3.89 8.07 12.45
N ARG A 104 -4.98 7.57 12.99
CA ARG A 104 -5.73 6.49 12.33
C ARG A 104 -6.24 7.00 10.99
N CYS A 105 -5.88 6.30 9.92
CA CYS A 105 -6.41 6.56 8.59
C CYS A 105 -7.90 6.16 8.57
N VAL A 106 -8.77 7.14 8.37
CA VAL A 106 -10.21 6.91 8.18
C VAL A 106 -10.49 6.88 6.68
N ILE A 107 -10.92 5.74 6.18
CA ILE A 107 -11.29 5.56 4.77
C ILE A 107 -12.79 5.86 4.63
N HIS A 108 -13.11 6.96 3.95
CA HIS A 108 -14.48 7.34 3.65
C HIS A 108 -14.96 6.64 2.38
N CYS A 109 -16.16 6.05 2.48
CA CYS A 109 -16.85 5.45 1.35
C CYS A 109 -17.93 6.39 0.84
N GLU A 110 -18.07 6.48 -0.48
CA GLU A 110 -19.07 7.31 -1.14
C GLU A 110 -19.75 6.51 -2.24
N LYS A 111 -21.07 6.49 -2.27
CA LYS A 111 -21.82 5.79 -3.31
C LYS A 111 -21.69 6.49 -4.64
N LYS A 112 -21.33 5.74 -5.67
CA LYS A 112 -21.21 6.24 -7.05
C LYS A 112 -21.85 5.26 -8.02
N ASN A 113 -22.39 5.79 -9.12
CA ASN A 113 -22.75 5.01 -10.28
C ASN A 113 -21.70 5.27 -11.35
N GLU A 114 -20.94 4.25 -11.70
CA GLU A 114 -19.82 4.38 -12.64
C GLU A 114 -19.93 3.32 -13.73
N GLY A 115 -19.38 3.63 -14.89
CA GLY A 115 -19.25 2.72 -16.02
C GLY A 115 -17.84 2.80 -16.61
N PHE A 116 -17.19 1.68 -16.77
CA PHE A 116 -15.85 1.58 -17.34
C PHE A 116 -15.90 0.96 -18.72
N LYS A 117 -15.31 1.61 -19.71
CA LYS A 117 -15.16 1.07 -21.06
C LYS A 117 -13.91 0.19 -21.11
N THR A 118 -14.08 -1.02 -21.62
CA THR A 118 -12.97 -1.95 -21.85
C THR A 118 -13.03 -2.50 -23.26
N ALA A 119 -11.92 -3.04 -23.75
CA ALA A 119 -11.88 -3.75 -25.05
C ALA A 119 -12.54 -5.15 -25.00
N SER A 120 -13.15 -5.51 -23.88
CA SER A 120 -13.85 -6.78 -23.71
C SER A 120 -15.14 -6.83 -24.53
N LYS A 121 -15.44 -8.00 -25.09
CA LYS A 121 -16.73 -8.29 -25.75
C LYS A 121 -17.86 -8.59 -24.77
N VAL A 122 -17.56 -8.69 -23.48
CA VAL A 122 -18.49 -9.05 -22.40
C VAL A 122 -18.67 -7.86 -21.47
N GLN A 123 -19.90 -7.63 -21.03
CA GLN A 123 -20.24 -6.62 -20.03
C GLN A 123 -20.40 -7.29 -18.66
N TYR A 124 -19.91 -6.60 -17.63
CA TYR A 124 -20.06 -7.03 -16.23
C TYR A 124 -20.80 -5.93 -15.47
N VAL A 125 -21.86 -6.31 -14.76
CA VAL A 125 -22.65 -5.40 -13.92
C VAL A 125 -22.58 -5.90 -12.48
N ALA A 126 -22.25 -5.02 -11.55
CA ALA A 126 -22.33 -5.27 -10.11
C ALA A 126 -23.18 -4.18 -9.44
N LYS A 127 -24.06 -4.58 -8.52
CA LYS A 127 -24.99 -3.70 -7.81
C LYS A 127 -24.92 -3.96 -6.30
#